data_2cb12a4a282315db8664aefb1ff20b43
#
_entry.id   2cb12a4a282315db8664aefb1ff20b43
#
_cell.length_a   1.000
_cell.length_b   1.000
_cell.length_c   1.000
_cell.angle_alpha   90.00
_cell.angle_beta   90.00
_cell.angle_gamma   90.00
#
_symmetry.space_group_name_H-M   'P 1'
#
loop_
_entity.id
_entity.type
_entity.pdbx_description
1 polymer ?
#
loop_
_entity_poly.entity_id
_entity_poly.type
_entity_poly.pdbx_seq_one_letter_code
_entity_poly.pdbx_strand_id
1 'polypeptide(L)'
;MSKMADKKEIKAKATAAVRKSFNLGNFKKKKGFSNSSVKFKEQGWIPLSKAFVDITSLPGLPTGHITLLRGHSDTGKTTALLEAAVNAQKMGILPVFIVTEMKWSWDHAKEMGLEFDEVKDANGTVVDYEGFFLYADRGQLNTIEEVAVHIADLMDEQAKGNLPYDMCFFWDSIGSVPCDLSVRSNKNNNEWNAGAMSTQFGNNLNQKILLSRKENSPYTNTLVAINKVWTQKPEHPMGQPKLQNKGGMSMWYDATLVVTFGNITN
;
A
#
# COMPACT_ATOMS: atom_id res chain seq x y z
N MET A 1 34.77 -22.89 -46.64
CA MET A 1 33.76 -21.94 -46.04
C MET A 1 32.30 -22.21 -46.49
N SER A 2 32.05 -22.89 -47.61
CA SER A 2 30.70 -23.20 -48.15
C SER A 2 29.81 -24.06 -47.24
N LYS A 3 30.30 -25.20 -46.71
CA LYS A 3 29.50 -26.17 -45.94
C LYS A 3 28.93 -25.66 -44.60
N MET A 4 29.47 -24.58 -43.99
CA MET A 4 28.95 -23.99 -42.77
C MET A 4 27.80 -23.01 -43.02
N ALA A 5 27.81 -22.32 -44.16
CA ALA A 5 26.77 -21.43 -44.59
C ALA A 5 25.49 -22.18 -44.94
N ASP A 6 25.63 -23.30 -45.70
CA ASP A 6 24.49 -24.16 -46.05
C ASP A 6 23.79 -24.76 -44.85
N LYS A 7 24.53 -25.20 -43.83
CA LYS A 7 23.93 -25.72 -42.57
C LYS A 7 23.17 -24.68 -41.79
N LYS A 8 23.62 -23.42 -41.74
CA LYS A 8 22.91 -22.34 -41.08
C LYS A 8 21.61 -22.00 -41.81
N GLU A 9 21.63 -21.98 -43.16
CA GLU A 9 20.47 -21.66 -43.97
C GLU A 9 19.41 -22.75 -43.92
N ILE A 10 19.77 -24.03 -43.92
CA ILE A 10 18.88 -25.18 -43.74
C ILE A 10 18.24 -25.15 -42.35
N LYS A 11 19.02 -24.84 -41.30
CA LYS A 11 18.52 -24.73 -39.94
C LYS A 11 17.55 -23.55 -39.78
N ALA A 12 17.80 -22.44 -40.45
CA ALA A 12 16.91 -21.27 -40.42
C ALA A 12 15.58 -21.55 -41.15
N LYS A 13 15.63 -22.23 -42.33
CA LYS A 13 14.42 -22.64 -43.08
C LYS A 13 13.59 -23.64 -42.32
N ALA A 14 14.21 -24.65 -41.69
CA ALA A 14 13.51 -25.64 -40.85
C ALA A 14 12.87 -24.98 -39.62
N THR A 15 13.55 -24.04 -38.98
CA THR A 15 13.00 -23.26 -37.84
C THR A 15 11.82 -22.41 -38.26
N ALA A 16 11.86 -21.79 -39.45
CA ALA A 16 10.76 -20.99 -39.98
C ALA A 16 9.53 -21.83 -40.37
N ALA A 17 9.75 -23.01 -40.92
CA ALA A 17 8.67 -23.96 -41.24
C ALA A 17 7.98 -24.51 -39.98
N VAL A 18 8.75 -24.83 -38.91
CA VAL A 18 8.21 -25.24 -37.61
C VAL A 18 7.42 -24.11 -36.95
N ARG A 19 7.88 -22.86 -37.05
CA ARG A 19 7.15 -21.71 -36.54
C ARG A 19 5.83 -21.48 -37.27
N LYS A 20 5.77 -21.70 -38.58
CA LYS A 20 4.52 -21.57 -39.38
C LYS A 20 3.50 -22.67 -39.05
N SER A 21 3.95 -23.87 -38.69
CA SER A 21 3.04 -24.98 -38.33
C SER A 21 2.65 -24.98 -36.83
N PHE A 22 3.35 -24.19 -36.00
CA PHE A 22 3.08 -24.16 -34.58
C PHE A 22 1.82 -23.35 -34.27
N ASN A 23 0.81 -24.04 -33.74
CA ASN A 23 -0.43 -23.39 -33.28
C ASN A 23 -0.32 -22.98 -31.80
N LEU A 24 -0.02 -21.69 -31.59
CA LEU A 24 0.12 -21.13 -30.24
C LEU A 24 -1.19 -21.23 -29.44
N GLY A 25 -2.36 -21.14 -30.09
CA GLY A 25 -3.66 -21.25 -29.41
C GLY A 25 -3.87 -22.65 -28.84
N ASN A 26 -3.56 -23.67 -29.63
CA ASN A 26 -3.65 -25.07 -29.16
C ASN A 26 -2.62 -25.37 -28.05
N PHE A 27 -1.42 -24.84 -28.16
CA PHE A 27 -0.39 -24.97 -27.12
C PHE A 27 -0.85 -24.33 -25.80
N LYS A 28 -1.37 -23.11 -25.85
CA LYS A 28 -1.93 -22.41 -24.69
C LYS A 28 -3.01 -23.23 -24.00
N LYS A 29 -4.00 -23.72 -24.76
CA LYS A 29 -5.09 -24.56 -24.22
C LYS A 29 -4.54 -25.84 -23.56
N LYS A 30 -3.62 -26.54 -24.23
CA LYS A 30 -3.03 -27.78 -23.73
C LYS A 30 -2.19 -27.60 -22.45
N LYS A 31 -1.59 -26.43 -22.26
CA LYS A 31 -0.75 -26.09 -21.11
C LYS A 31 -1.47 -25.26 -20.04
N GLY A 32 -2.77 -25.04 -20.18
CA GLY A 32 -3.56 -24.29 -19.21
C GLY A 32 -3.35 -22.77 -19.25
N PHE A 33 -2.66 -22.26 -20.28
CA PHE A 33 -2.59 -20.82 -20.52
C PHE A 33 -3.94 -20.35 -21.10
N SER A 34 -4.82 -19.84 -20.25
CA SER A 34 -6.05 -19.24 -20.73
C SER A 34 -5.82 -17.76 -21.05
N ASN A 35 -6.53 -17.27 -22.07
CA ASN A 35 -6.64 -15.83 -22.34
C ASN A 35 -7.76 -15.20 -21.50
N SER A 36 -8.36 -15.93 -20.55
CA SER A 36 -9.28 -15.35 -19.61
C SER A 36 -8.51 -14.42 -18.70
N SER A 37 -8.30 -13.19 -19.16
CA SER A 37 -7.84 -12.12 -18.30
C SER A 37 -8.86 -11.97 -17.17
N VAL A 38 -8.37 -12.00 -15.94
CA VAL A 38 -9.16 -11.53 -14.81
C VAL A 38 -9.57 -10.11 -15.16
N LYS A 39 -10.87 -9.86 -15.28
CA LYS A 39 -11.36 -8.51 -15.51
C LYS A 39 -11.30 -7.73 -14.21
N PHE A 40 -10.80 -6.52 -14.29
CA PHE A 40 -10.72 -5.59 -13.17
C PHE A 40 -11.71 -4.44 -13.41
N LYS A 41 -12.22 -3.86 -12.34
CA LYS A 41 -12.97 -2.61 -12.35
C LYS A 41 -12.13 -1.49 -12.99
N GLU A 42 -12.79 -0.47 -13.51
CA GLU A 42 -12.10 0.76 -13.92
C GLU A 42 -11.30 1.34 -12.75
N GLN A 43 -10.17 1.99 -13.07
CA GLN A 43 -9.32 2.59 -12.07
C GLN A 43 -10.01 3.78 -11.42
N GLY A 44 -10.41 3.64 -10.17
CA GLY A 44 -10.88 4.72 -9.33
C GLY A 44 -9.71 5.49 -8.67
N TRP A 45 -10.00 6.70 -8.21
CA TRP A 45 -9.02 7.58 -7.60
C TRP A 45 -9.63 8.29 -6.39
N ILE A 46 -8.89 8.35 -5.29
CA ILE A 46 -9.18 9.26 -4.19
C ILE A 46 -8.49 10.58 -4.54
N PRO A 47 -9.24 11.64 -4.88
CA PRO A 47 -8.64 12.89 -5.34
C PRO A 47 -7.78 13.54 -4.26
N LEU A 48 -6.72 14.22 -4.70
CA LEU A 48 -5.88 15.07 -3.86
C LEU A 48 -5.81 16.48 -4.43
N SER A 49 -5.16 17.38 -3.69
CA SER A 49 -5.01 18.78 -4.04
C SER A 49 -4.43 19.01 -5.42
N LYS A 50 -4.70 20.20 -5.97
CA LYS A 50 -4.12 20.62 -7.25
C LYS A 50 -2.60 20.50 -7.27
N ALA A 51 -1.92 20.78 -6.15
CA ALA A 51 -0.47 20.68 -6.04
C ALA A 51 0.00 19.23 -6.29
N PHE A 52 -0.71 18.23 -5.76
CA PHE A 52 -0.41 16.83 -6.03
C PHE A 52 -0.59 16.50 -7.52
N VAL A 53 -1.69 16.94 -8.13
CA VAL A 53 -1.98 16.71 -9.55
C VAL A 53 -0.93 17.35 -10.44
N ASP A 54 -0.53 18.57 -10.15
CA ASP A 54 0.46 19.32 -10.94
C ASP A 54 1.86 18.65 -10.90
N ILE A 55 2.22 18.03 -9.76
CA ILE A 55 3.52 17.36 -9.60
C ILE A 55 3.51 15.94 -10.19
N THR A 56 2.44 15.19 -9.97
CA THR A 56 2.41 13.76 -10.31
C THR A 56 1.75 13.46 -11.64
N SER A 57 0.97 14.38 -12.18
CA SER A 57 0.05 14.19 -13.30
C SER A 57 -1.00 13.09 -13.05
N LEU A 58 -1.26 12.75 -11.78
CA LEU A 58 -2.27 11.79 -11.37
C LEU A 58 -3.42 12.52 -10.68
N PRO A 59 -4.68 12.10 -10.86
CA PRO A 59 -5.84 12.78 -10.26
C PRO A 59 -5.93 12.58 -8.74
N GLY A 60 -5.15 11.65 -8.18
CA GLY A 60 -5.15 11.32 -6.76
C GLY A 60 -4.47 9.99 -6.46
N LEU A 61 -4.87 9.35 -5.37
CA LEU A 61 -4.37 8.02 -5.00
C LEU A 61 -5.20 6.92 -5.67
N PRO A 62 -4.59 5.89 -6.27
CA PRO A 62 -5.32 4.83 -6.98
C PRO A 62 -6.06 3.93 -5.98
N THR A 63 -7.38 3.77 -6.14
CA THR A 63 -8.16 2.83 -5.33
C THR A 63 -7.84 1.37 -5.69
N GLY A 64 -7.92 0.49 -4.70
CA GLY A 64 -7.60 -0.93 -4.89
C GLY A 64 -6.11 -1.23 -4.99
N HIS A 65 -5.28 -0.30 -4.57
CA HIS A 65 -3.83 -0.41 -4.62
C HIS A 65 -3.18 -0.03 -3.29
N ILE A 66 -1.88 -0.28 -3.19
CA ILE A 66 -1.04 0.18 -2.10
C ILE A 66 -0.33 1.46 -2.55
N THR A 67 -0.49 2.52 -1.77
CA THR A 67 0.26 3.78 -1.91
C THR A 67 1.16 3.97 -0.72
N LEU A 68 2.42 4.31 -0.97
CA LEU A 68 3.41 4.60 0.06
C LEU A 68 3.76 6.08 0.06
N LEU A 69 3.47 6.77 1.16
CA LEU A 69 3.89 8.15 1.42
C LEU A 69 5.18 8.12 2.25
N ARG A 70 6.31 8.45 1.66
CA ARG A 70 7.60 8.35 2.33
C ARG A 70 8.32 9.69 2.46
N GLY A 71 9.19 9.84 3.45
CA GLY A 71 9.99 11.04 3.66
C GLY A 71 10.45 11.20 5.10
N HIS A 72 11.28 12.22 5.33
CA HIS A 72 11.71 12.59 6.69
C HIS A 72 10.52 13.05 7.54
N SER A 73 10.72 13.13 8.86
CA SER A 73 9.70 13.69 9.77
C SER A 73 9.33 15.12 9.34
N ASP A 74 8.09 15.50 9.63
CA ASP A 74 7.57 16.87 9.48
C ASP A 74 7.61 17.42 8.03
N THR A 75 7.48 16.53 7.02
CA THR A 75 7.43 16.89 5.60
C THR A 75 6.02 16.89 4.99
N GLY A 76 4.95 16.82 5.80
CA GLY A 76 3.56 16.88 5.33
C GLY A 76 2.91 15.53 4.97
N LYS A 77 3.54 14.39 5.29
CA LYS A 77 3.00 13.05 4.97
C LYS A 77 1.64 12.79 5.63
N THR A 78 1.52 13.07 6.93
CA THR A 78 0.27 12.91 7.69
C THR A 78 -0.81 13.86 7.18
N THR A 79 -0.46 15.08 6.79
CA THR A 79 -1.39 16.02 6.16
C THR A 79 -1.94 15.50 4.84
N ALA A 80 -1.08 14.94 3.97
CA ALA A 80 -1.52 14.33 2.71
C ALA A 80 -2.35 13.06 2.94
N LEU A 81 -2.04 12.27 3.98
CA LEU A 81 -2.85 11.12 4.39
C LEU A 81 -4.25 11.58 4.85
N LEU A 82 -4.33 12.63 5.69
CA LEU A 82 -5.59 13.20 6.14
C LEU A 82 -6.41 13.78 4.99
N GLU A 83 -5.78 14.47 4.05
CA GLU A 83 -6.46 14.97 2.84
C GLU A 83 -7.10 13.80 2.06
N ALA A 84 -6.36 12.70 1.88
CA ALA A 84 -6.89 11.51 1.23
C ALA A 84 -8.05 10.89 2.03
N ALA A 85 -7.97 10.84 3.36
CA ALA A 85 -9.01 10.30 4.22
C ALA A 85 -10.30 11.12 4.17
N VAL A 86 -10.20 12.45 4.21
CA VAL A 86 -11.33 13.38 4.04
C VAL A 86 -12.02 13.16 2.69
N ASN A 87 -11.24 13.03 1.62
CA ASN A 87 -11.81 12.80 0.29
C ASN A 87 -12.40 11.39 0.14
N ALA A 88 -11.79 10.37 0.76
CA ALA A 88 -12.37 9.03 0.84
C ALA A 88 -13.73 9.06 1.56
N GLN A 89 -13.82 9.74 2.71
CA GLN A 89 -15.05 9.90 3.46
C GLN A 89 -16.16 10.55 2.61
N LYS A 90 -15.84 11.62 1.90
CA LYS A 90 -16.78 12.31 0.97
C LYS A 90 -17.24 11.43 -0.20
N MET A 91 -16.42 10.46 -0.59
CA MET A 91 -16.76 9.49 -1.64
C MET A 91 -17.58 8.29 -1.12
N GLY A 92 -17.84 8.20 0.19
CA GLY A 92 -18.49 7.04 0.80
C GLY A 92 -17.56 5.83 0.92
N ILE A 93 -16.26 6.01 0.78
CA ILE A 93 -15.23 5.02 1.09
C ILE A 93 -14.94 5.13 2.58
N LEU A 94 -15.10 4.04 3.32
CA LEU A 94 -14.89 4.01 4.78
C LEU A 94 -13.39 4.19 5.10
N PRO A 95 -12.97 5.32 5.71
CA PRO A 95 -11.62 5.48 6.19
C PRO A 95 -11.38 4.58 7.41
N VAL A 96 -10.29 3.82 7.39
CA VAL A 96 -9.84 3.00 8.51
C VAL A 96 -8.48 3.49 8.95
N PHE A 97 -8.43 4.24 10.05
CA PHE A 97 -7.20 4.78 10.59
C PHE A 97 -6.47 3.75 11.46
N ILE A 98 -5.22 3.51 11.15
CA ILE A 98 -4.28 2.65 11.90
C ILE A 98 -3.15 3.56 12.36
N VAL A 99 -3.28 4.10 13.57
CA VAL A 99 -2.39 5.13 14.11
C VAL A 99 -1.43 4.52 15.11
N THR A 100 -0.31 4.03 14.62
CA THR A 100 0.72 3.42 15.44
C THR A 100 1.79 4.41 15.92
N GLU A 101 1.70 5.68 15.51
CA GLU A 101 2.46 6.80 16.07
C GLU A 101 1.66 7.56 17.11
N MET A 102 2.31 8.00 18.20
CA MET A 102 1.67 8.76 19.28
C MET A 102 1.54 10.27 18.97
N LYS A 103 1.34 10.64 17.69
CA LYS A 103 1.28 12.04 17.24
C LYS A 103 -0.04 12.40 16.55
N TRP A 104 -1.07 11.58 16.72
CA TRP A 104 -2.37 11.86 16.15
C TRP A 104 -3.00 13.10 16.81
N SER A 105 -3.63 13.95 16.04
CA SER A 105 -4.37 15.11 16.49
C SER A 105 -5.74 15.14 15.82
N TRP A 106 -6.78 14.99 16.62
CA TRP A 106 -8.16 15.13 16.17
C TRP A 106 -8.48 16.56 15.74
N ASP A 107 -7.89 17.58 16.39
CA ASP A 107 -8.04 18.98 15.99
C ASP A 107 -7.51 19.19 14.57
N HIS A 108 -6.32 18.67 14.27
CA HIS A 108 -5.76 18.75 12.93
C HIS A 108 -6.60 17.98 11.90
N ALA A 109 -7.13 16.81 12.25
CA ALA A 109 -8.04 16.04 11.39
C ALA A 109 -9.32 16.83 11.07
N LYS A 110 -9.87 17.54 12.07
CA LYS A 110 -11.04 18.43 11.93
C LYS A 110 -10.75 19.63 11.06
N GLU A 111 -9.59 20.28 11.27
CA GLU A 111 -9.13 21.41 10.44
C GLU A 111 -8.94 21.01 8.97
N MET A 112 -8.48 19.77 8.72
CA MET A 112 -8.37 19.20 7.37
C MET A 112 -9.74 18.88 6.75
N GLY A 113 -10.82 18.88 7.54
CA GLY A 113 -12.18 18.67 7.09
C GLY A 113 -12.70 17.24 7.25
N LEU A 114 -12.07 16.43 8.12
CA LEU A 114 -12.63 15.12 8.52
C LEU A 114 -13.90 15.37 9.33
N GLU A 115 -15.00 14.73 8.93
CA GLU A 115 -16.31 14.89 9.57
C GLU A 115 -16.47 13.87 10.70
N PHE A 116 -16.67 14.36 11.93
CA PHE A 116 -16.93 13.57 13.12
C PHE A 116 -17.52 14.41 14.24
N ASP A 117 -18.14 13.74 15.19
CA ASP A 117 -18.70 14.33 16.42
C ASP A 117 -17.85 13.94 17.63
N GLU A 118 -17.73 14.84 18.59
CA GLU A 118 -17.07 14.60 19.87
C GLU A 118 -18.09 14.02 20.87
N VAL A 119 -17.82 12.82 21.39
CA VAL A 119 -18.58 12.24 22.47
C VAL A 119 -18.02 12.75 23.81
N LYS A 120 -18.85 13.43 24.59
CA LYS A 120 -18.44 14.03 25.87
C LYS A 120 -19.08 13.32 27.04
N ASP A 121 -18.33 13.16 28.12
CA ASP A 121 -18.85 12.69 29.41
C ASP A 121 -19.71 13.76 30.10
N ALA A 122 -20.24 13.40 31.28
CA ALA A 122 -21.07 14.31 32.08
C ALA A 122 -20.34 15.59 32.56
N ASN A 123 -19.00 15.60 32.51
CA ASN A 123 -18.17 16.74 32.89
C ASN A 123 -17.78 17.61 31.68
N GLY A 124 -18.21 17.23 30.47
CA GLY A 124 -17.86 17.93 29.24
C GLY A 124 -16.49 17.53 28.65
N THR A 125 -15.84 16.50 29.20
CA THR A 125 -14.57 15.97 28.69
C THR A 125 -14.83 15.09 27.48
N VAL A 126 -14.09 15.27 26.40
CA VAL A 126 -14.17 14.39 25.23
C VAL A 126 -13.61 13.01 25.60
N VAL A 127 -14.42 11.98 25.42
CA VAL A 127 -14.09 10.59 25.77
C VAL A 127 -14.03 9.69 24.54
N ASP A 128 -14.63 10.10 23.42
CA ASP A 128 -14.62 9.35 22.16
C ASP A 128 -14.94 10.27 20.98
N TYR A 129 -14.78 9.74 19.76
CA TYR A 129 -15.09 10.41 18.50
C TYR A 129 -15.92 9.47 17.63
N GLU A 130 -17.06 9.94 17.14
CA GLU A 130 -17.98 9.19 16.30
C GLU A 130 -18.11 9.79 14.91
N GLY A 131 -18.15 8.96 13.89
CA GLY A 131 -18.30 9.40 12.50
C GLY A 131 -18.20 8.24 11.52
N PHE A 132 -18.22 8.57 10.23
CA PHE A 132 -18.02 7.58 9.18
C PHE A 132 -16.52 7.28 9.00
N PHE A 133 -15.95 6.59 9.97
CA PHE A 133 -14.57 6.07 9.97
C PHE A 133 -14.42 4.96 11.04
N LEU A 134 -13.33 4.19 10.95
CA LEU A 134 -12.83 3.32 12.02
C LEU A 134 -11.45 3.81 12.45
N TYR A 135 -11.15 3.65 13.74
CA TYR A 135 -9.90 4.11 14.32
C TYR A 135 -9.31 3.06 15.26
N ALA A 136 -8.06 2.73 15.08
CA ALA A 136 -7.28 1.88 15.97
C ALA A 136 -5.90 2.50 16.20
N ASP A 137 -5.46 2.55 17.44
CA ASP A 137 -4.19 3.14 17.82
C ASP A 137 -3.20 2.12 18.39
N ARG A 138 -2.06 2.63 18.84
CA ARG A 138 -0.99 1.83 19.44
C ARG A 138 -1.40 1.16 20.76
N GLY A 139 -2.44 1.57 21.42
CA GLY A 139 -3.00 0.88 22.58
C GLY A 139 -3.63 -0.46 22.22
N GLN A 140 -4.07 -0.59 20.98
CA GLN A 140 -4.73 -1.77 20.42
C GLN A 140 -3.78 -2.56 19.48
N LEU A 141 -2.89 -1.88 18.75
CA LEU A 141 -2.03 -2.46 17.71
C LEU A 141 -0.56 -2.19 18.00
N ASN A 142 0.14 -3.18 18.56
CA ASN A 142 1.49 -3.04 19.08
C ASN A 142 2.56 -3.67 18.20
N THR A 143 2.15 -4.53 17.23
CA THR A 143 3.07 -5.25 16.34
C THR A 143 2.61 -5.18 14.89
N ILE A 144 3.55 -5.46 13.98
CA ILE A 144 3.29 -5.56 12.54
C ILE A 144 2.23 -6.63 12.26
N GLU A 145 2.32 -7.74 12.97
CA GLU A 145 1.41 -8.88 12.84
C GLU A 145 -0.02 -8.49 13.27
N GLU A 146 -0.17 -7.77 14.40
CA GLU A 146 -1.47 -7.28 14.87
C GLU A 146 -2.10 -6.31 13.88
N VAL A 147 -1.32 -5.40 13.28
CA VAL A 147 -1.82 -4.51 12.21
C VAL A 147 -2.30 -5.31 11.01
N ALA A 148 -1.55 -6.32 10.58
CA ALA A 148 -1.92 -7.15 9.44
C ALA A 148 -3.18 -7.97 9.71
N VAL A 149 -3.31 -8.56 10.89
CA VAL A 149 -4.50 -9.30 11.34
C VAL A 149 -5.70 -8.36 11.39
N HIS A 150 -5.56 -7.18 11.98
CA HIS A 150 -6.65 -6.20 12.06
C HIS A 150 -7.20 -5.81 10.67
N ILE A 151 -6.34 -5.54 9.70
CA ILE A 151 -6.76 -5.27 8.32
C ILE A 151 -7.47 -6.49 7.72
N ALA A 152 -6.91 -7.70 7.92
CA ALA A 152 -7.49 -8.92 7.39
C ALA A 152 -8.87 -9.22 7.97
N ASP A 153 -9.05 -9.04 9.28
CA ASP A 153 -10.33 -9.24 9.98
C ASP A 153 -11.41 -8.27 9.47
N LEU A 154 -11.08 -7.00 9.27
CA LEU A 154 -12.02 -6.04 8.69
C LEU A 154 -12.41 -6.41 7.25
N MET A 155 -11.47 -6.90 6.44
CA MET A 155 -11.79 -7.42 5.10
C MET A 155 -12.65 -8.68 5.15
N ASP A 156 -12.48 -9.52 6.15
CA ASP A 156 -13.31 -10.72 6.37
C ASP A 156 -14.71 -10.33 6.86
N GLU A 157 -14.87 -9.32 7.72
CA GLU A 157 -16.18 -8.74 8.09
C GLU A 157 -16.89 -8.09 6.88
N GLN A 158 -16.14 -7.43 6.01
CA GLN A 158 -16.65 -6.91 4.74
C GLN A 158 -17.17 -8.06 3.85
N ALA A 159 -16.42 -9.15 3.73
CA ALA A 159 -16.83 -10.31 2.93
C ALA A 159 -18.08 -11.02 3.48
N LYS A 160 -18.30 -10.97 4.82
CA LYS A 160 -19.53 -11.46 5.47
C LYS A 160 -20.73 -10.51 5.31
N GLY A 161 -20.52 -9.28 4.82
CA GLY A 161 -21.54 -8.25 4.65
C GLY A 161 -21.78 -7.38 5.90
N ASN A 162 -20.97 -7.52 6.94
CA ASN A 162 -21.07 -6.71 8.18
C ASN A 162 -20.50 -5.29 7.98
N LEU A 163 -19.60 -5.11 7.01
CA LEU A 163 -19.03 -3.82 6.60
C LEU A 163 -19.26 -3.59 5.09
N PRO A 164 -20.46 -3.15 4.68
CA PRO A 164 -20.84 -3.07 3.27
C PRO A 164 -20.32 -1.80 2.58
N TYR A 165 -19.02 -1.49 2.72
CA TYR A 165 -18.37 -0.31 2.16
C TYR A 165 -17.06 -0.66 1.48
N ASP A 166 -16.67 0.09 0.46
CA ASP A 166 -15.27 0.17 0.05
C ASP A 166 -14.47 0.72 1.21
N MET A 167 -13.27 0.18 1.48
CA MET A 167 -12.43 0.63 2.60
C MET A 167 -11.11 1.20 2.11
N CYS A 168 -10.65 2.26 2.78
CA CYS A 168 -9.30 2.76 2.64
C CYS A 168 -8.60 2.74 3.99
N PHE A 169 -7.59 1.86 4.10
CA PHE A 169 -6.75 1.73 5.29
C PHE A 169 -5.67 2.82 5.24
N PHE A 170 -5.59 3.64 6.26
CA PHE A 170 -4.63 4.72 6.43
C PHE A 170 -3.69 4.39 7.59
N TRP A 171 -2.48 3.93 7.29
CA TRP A 171 -1.53 3.52 8.32
C TRP A 171 -0.44 4.57 8.56
N ASP A 172 -0.48 5.21 9.72
CA ASP A 172 0.56 6.13 10.19
C ASP A 172 1.23 5.58 11.47
N SER A 173 2.37 4.94 11.38
CA SER A 173 3.24 4.71 10.25
C SER A 173 3.92 3.32 10.31
N ILE A 174 4.35 2.84 9.16
CA ILE A 174 5.24 1.68 9.06
C ILE A 174 6.53 1.96 9.85
N GLY A 175 6.99 0.97 10.61
CA GLY A 175 8.22 1.08 11.41
C GLY A 175 8.06 1.83 12.73
N SER A 176 6.84 2.28 13.09
CA SER A 176 6.53 2.72 14.46
C SER A 176 6.25 1.54 15.40
N VAL A 177 5.87 0.39 14.86
CA VAL A 177 5.68 -0.86 15.59
C VAL A 177 6.73 -1.90 15.21
N PRO A 178 7.23 -2.70 16.18
CA PRO A 178 8.09 -3.84 15.93
C PRO A 178 7.29 -5.07 15.47
N CYS A 179 7.97 -6.13 15.05
CA CYS A 179 7.35 -7.45 14.89
C CYS A 179 7.26 -8.20 16.24
N ASP A 180 6.42 -9.21 16.31
CA ASP A 180 6.23 -10.07 17.50
C ASP A 180 7.54 -10.65 18.02
N LEU A 181 8.43 -11.09 17.13
CA LEU A 181 9.71 -11.65 17.50
C LEU A 181 10.60 -10.61 18.20
N SER A 182 10.59 -9.37 17.74
CA SER A 182 11.30 -8.26 18.38
C SER A 182 10.77 -7.97 19.77
N VAL A 183 9.45 -8.02 19.97
CA VAL A 183 8.83 -7.83 21.29
C VAL A 183 9.20 -8.97 22.23
N ARG A 184 9.03 -10.23 21.83
CA ARG A 184 9.30 -11.42 22.67
C ARG A 184 10.76 -11.54 23.06
N SER A 185 11.67 -11.16 22.18
CA SER A 185 13.11 -11.20 22.44
C SER A 185 13.65 -9.97 23.15
N ASN A 186 12.81 -8.95 23.37
CA ASN A 186 13.20 -7.62 23.89
C ASN A 186 14.37 -6.99 23.09
N LYS A 187 14.38 -7.24 21.76
CA LYS A 187 15.40 -6.72 20.84
C LYS A 187 14.71 -6.14 19.60
N ASN A 188 14.90 -4.85 19.36
CA ASN A 188 14.43 -4.23 18.13
C ASN A 188 15.42 -4.55 16.99
N ASN A 189 15.08 -5.57 16.18
CA ASN A 189 15.89 -6.01 15.05
C ASN A 189 15.19 -5.63 13.74
N ASN A 190 15.87 -4.79 12.94
CA ASN A 190 15.31 -4.31 11.67
C ASN A 190 15.13 -5.41 10.63
N GLU A 191 15.94 -6.47 10.63
CA GLU A 191 15.80 -7.61 9.71
C GLU A 191 14.56 -8.43 10.03
N TRP A 192 14.28 -8.65 11.33
CA TRP A 192 13.05 -9.33 11.76
C TRP A 192 11.80 -8.53 11.39
N ASN A 193 11.84 -7.21 11.62
CA ASN A 193 10.75 -6.32 11.23
C ASN A 193 10.55 -6.31 9.72
N ALA A 194 11.62 -6.30 8.94
CA ALA A 194 11.54 -6.39 7.47
C ALA A 194 10.98 -7.74 7.01
N GLY A 195 11.36 -8.84 7.65
CA GLY A 195 10.84 -10.18 7.41
C GLY A 195 9.34 -10.28 7.70
N ALA A 196 8.89 -9.74 8.84
CA ALA A 196 7.48 -9.69 9.19
C ALA A 196 6.67 -8.84 8.17
N MET A 197 7.16 -7.67 7.79
CA MET A 197 6.53 -6.84 6.75
C MET A 197 6.39 -7.59 5.43
N SER A 198 7.45 -8.27 4.98
CA SER A 198 7.42 -9.05 3.74
C SER A 198 6.41 -10.20 3.81
N THR A 199 6.33 -10.89 4.94
CA THR A 199 5.42 -12.03 5.10
C THR A 199 3.98 -11.58 5.20
N GLN A 200 3.68 -10.60 6.04
CA GLN A 200 2.30 -10.20 6.34
C GLN A 200 1.70 -9.33 5.23
N PHE A 201 2.46 -8.37 4.72
CA PHE A 201 1.98 -7.45 3.70
C PHE A 201 2.31 -7.90 2.29
N GLY A 202 3.57 -8.23 2.00
CA GLY A 202 3.98 -8.63 0.65
C GLY A 202 3.31 -9.91 0.15
N ASN A 203 3.28 -10.96 0.98
CA ASN A 203 2.73 -12.24 0.55
C ASN A 203 1.23 -12.39 0.76
N ASN A 204 0.64 -11.72 1.75
CA ASN A 204 -0.75 -11.91 2.15
C ASN A 204 -1.66 -10.74 1.76
N LEU A 205 -1.50 -9.59 2.42
CA LEU A 205 -2.44 -8.46 2.29
C LEU A 205 -2.38 -7.79 0.93
N ASN A 206 -1.19 -7.65 0.33
CA ASN A 206 -1.04 -7.07 -1.00
C ASN A 206 -1.92 -7.79 -2.03
N GLN A 207 -1.90 -9.12 -2.04
CA GLN A 207 -2.74 -9.90 -2.96
C GLN A 207 -4.24 -9.70 -2.67
N LYS A 208 -4.67 -9.69 -1.40
CA LYS A 208 -6.08 -9.44 -1.04
C LYS A 208 -6.55 -8.07 -1.52
N ILE A 209 -5.75 -7.03 -1.32
CA ILE A 209 -6.04 -5.66 -1.78
C ILE A 209 -6.18 -5.62 -3.30
N LEU A 210 -5.19 -6.14 -4.04
CA LEU A 210 -5.23 -6.15 -5.50
C LEU A 210 -6.39 -6.98 -6.07
N LEU A 211 -6.73 -8.08 -5.43
CA LEU A 211 -7.85 -8.93 -5.85
C LEU A 211 -9.22 -8.31 -5.59
N SER A 212 -9.33 -7.36 -4.65
CA SER A 212 -10.57 -6.60 -4.40
C SER A 212 -11.00 -5.74 -5.59
N ARG A 213 -10.11 -5.51 -6.55
CA ARG A 213 -10.40 -4.80 -7.81
C ARG A 213 -11.05 -5.66 -8.88
N LYS A 214 -11.19 -6.97 -8.68
CA LYS A 214 -11.85 -7.83 -9.66
C LYS A 214 -13.27 -7.32 -9.93
N GLU A 215 -13.71 -7.40 -11.20
CA GLU A 215 -15.04 -6.94 -11.64
C GLU A 215 -16.18 -7.54 -10.81
N ASN A 216 -16.02 -8.80 -10.38
CA ASN A 216 -17.00 -9.51 -9.57
C ASN A 216 -16.82 -9.32 -8.04
N SER A 217 -15.83 -8.57 -7.59
CA SER A 217 -15.70 -8.21 -6.17
C SER A 217 -16.72 -7.13 -5.81
N PRO A 218 -17.55 -7.29 -4.76
CA PRO A 218 -18.52 -6.27 -4.38
C PRO A 218 -17.85 -4.97 -3.91
N TYR A 219 -16.67 -5.08 -3.27
CA TYR A 219 -15.97 -3.96 -2.66
C TYR A 219 -14.53 -3.85 -3.16
N THR A 220 -13.97 -2.65 -3.01
CA THR A 220 -12.58 -2.33 -3.33
C THR A 220 -11.86 -1.87 -2.07
N ASN A 221 -10.70 -2.46 -1.77
CA ASN A 221 -9.89 -2.13 -0.60
C ASN A 221 -8.59 -1.45 -1.03
N THR A 222 -8.24 -0.37 -0.35
CA THR A 222 -7.06 0.46 -0.65
C THR A 222 -6.19 0.56 0.61
N LEU A 223 -4.88 0.60 0.46
CA LEU A 223 -3.96 0.86 1.56
C LEU A 223 -3.09 2.08 1.25
N VAL A 224 -3.12 3.07 2.12
CA VAL A 224 -2.23 4.23 2.11
C VAL A 224 -1.38 4.18 3.38
N ALA A 225 -0.08 4.03 3.24
CA ALA A 225 0.79 3.88 4.39
C ALA A 225 1.91 4.93 4.40
N ILE A 226 2.20 5.48 5.57
CA ILE A 226 3.33 6.38 5.77
C ILE A 226 4.57 5.57 6.13
N ASN A 227 5.68 5.88 5.48
CA ASN A 227 6.98 5.33 5.83
C ASN A 227 8.01 6.43 6.08
N LYS A 228 8.57 6.44 7.28
CA LYS A 228 9.70 7.32 7.61
C LYS A 228 10.98 6.77 6.99
N VAL A 229 11.79 7.68 6.49
CA VAL A 229 13.12 7.39 5.98
C VAL A 229 14.16 8.03 6.87
N TRP A 230 15.34 7.45 6.90
CA TRP A 230 16.54 8.08 7.47
C TRP A 230 17.68 8.03 6.45
N THR A 231 18.59 8.95 6.61
CA THR A 231 19.80 9.00 5.80
C THR A 231 20.87 8.11 6.41
N GLN A 232 21.24 7.04 5.72
CA GLN A 232 22.39 6.23 6.09
C GLN A 232 23.66 6.92 5.63
N LYS A 233 24.64 7.04 6.53
CA LYS A 233 25.98 7.52 6.15
C LYS A 233 26.59 6.58 5.10
N PRO A 234 27.29 7.13 4.11
CA PRO A 234 27.96 6.30 3.10
C PRO A 234 29.03 5.42 3.78
N GLU A 235 29.20 4.21 3.26
CA GLU A 235 30.21 3.25 3.72
C GLU A 235 31.65 3.75 3.42
N HIS A 236 31.79 4.59 2.39
CA HIS A 236 33.03 5.24 2.02
C HIS A 236 32.90 6.76 2.09
N PRO A 237 33.99 7.49 2.44
CA PRO A 237 33.97 8.94 2.59
C PRO A 237 33.48 9.71 1.34
N MET A 238 33.67 9.14 0.14
CA MET A 238 33.23 9.73 -1.15
C MET A 238 31.88 9.18 -1.63
N GLY A 239 31.24 8.31 -0.85
CA GLY A 239 29.94 7.72 -1.18
C GLY A 239 28.80 8.72 -1.01
N GLN A 240 27.70 8.52 -1.76
CA GLN A 240 26.48 9.30 -1.55
C GLN A 240 25.65 8.72 -0.40
N PRO A 241 25.06 9.56 0.45
CA PRO A 241 24.13 9.12 1.48
C PRO A 241 22.92 8.38 0.83
N LYS A 242 22.51 7.26 1.43
CA LYS A 242 21.36 6.49 0.95
C LYS A 242 20.16 6.68 1.89
N LEU A 243 18.98 6.90 1.30
CA LEU A 243 17.73 6.90 2.06
C LEU A 243 17.30 5.45 2.33
N GLN A 244 17.12 5.12 3.60
CA GLN A 244 16.59 3.82 4.02
C GLN A 244 15.18 3.94 4.59
N ASN A 245 14.37 2.94 4.31
CA ASN A 245 13.01 2.84 4.83
C ASN A 245 13.00 2.11 6.18
N LYS A 246 12.21 2.57 7.14
CA LYS A 246 11.87 1.77 8.32
C LYS A 246 11.00 0.58 7.92
N GLY A 247 11.21 -0.58 8.55
CA GLY A 247 10.46 -1.80 8.24
C GLY A 247 10.85 -2.49 6.92
N GLY A 248 12.00 -2.12 6.33
CA GLY A 248 12.55 -2.77 5.13
C GLY A 248 11.98 -2.23 3.81
N MET A 249 12.25 -2.95 2.73
CA MET A 249 11.93 -2.55 1.36
C MET A 249 10.67 -3.21 0.79
N SER A 250 10.05 -4.17 1.50
CA SER A 250 8.90 -4.94 0.99
C SER A 250 7.78 -4.02 0.51
N MET A 251 7.29 -3.14 1.39
CA MET A 251 6.20 -2.21 1.03
C MET A 251 6.57 -1.25 -0.12
N TRP A 252 7.87 -0.97 -0.29
CA TRP A 252 8.33 -0.18 -1.43
C TRP A 252 8.13 -0.91 -2.76
N TYR A 253 8.45 -2.20 -2.80
CA TYR A 253 8.30 -3.02 -4.01
C TYR A 253 6.84 -3.36 -4.29
N ASP A 254 6.03 -3.46 -3.25
CA ASP A 254 4.61 -3.82 -3.35
C ASP A 254 3.71 -2.62 -3.67
N ALA A 255 4.18 -1.40 -3.39
CA ALA A 255 3.42 -0.18 -3.66
C ALA A 255 3.28 0.08 -5.16
N THR A 256 2.06 0.35 -5.59
CA THR A 256 1.76 0.80 -6.97
C THR A 256 2.16 2.26 -7.16
N LEU A 257 2.03 3.06 -6.12
CA LEU A 257 2.41 4.47 -6.11
C LEU A 257 3.29 4.76 -4.90
N VAL A 258 4.43 5.40 -5.14
CA VAL A 258 5.31 5.89 -4.07
C VAL A 258 5.48 7.39 -4.22
N VAL A 259 5.05 8.13 -3.21
CA VAL A 259 5.22 9.59 -3.15
C VAL A 259 6.29 9.91 -2.13
N THR A 260 7.36 10.57 -2.58
CA THR A 260 8.46 10.98 -1.69
C THR A 260 8.35 12.46 -1.35
N PHE A 261 8.22 12.74 -0.06
CA PHE A 261 8.19 14.09 0.49
C PHE A 261 9.62 14.52 0.84
N GLY A 262 10.07 15.59 0.23
CA GLY A 262 11.36 16.21 0.51
C GLY A 262 11.23 17.43 1.42
N ASN A 263 12.34 17.86 2.01
CA ASN A 263 12.40 19.16 2.67
C ASN A 263 12.45 20.26 1.60
N ILE A 264 11.74 21.36 1.86
CA ILE A 264 11.92 22.57 1.08
C ILE A 264 13.31 23.12 1.42
N THR A 265 14.22 23.05 0.48
CA THR A 265 15.50 23.77 0.59
C THR A 265 15.32 25.15 -0.01
N ASN A 266 15.43 26.18 0.85
CA ASN A 266 15.52 27.57 0.39
C ASN A 266 16.86 27.82 -0.29
#